data_6ce9f6ceb714659d6f776e847685d6bf
#
_entry.id   6ce9f6ceb714659d6f776e847685d6bf
#
_cell.length_a   1.000
_cell.length_b   1.000
_cell.length_c   1.000
_cell.angle_alpha   90.00
_cell.angle_beta   90.00
_cell.angle_gamma   90.00
#
_symmetry.space_group_name_H-M   'P 1'
#
loop_
_entity.id
_entity.type
_entity.pdbx_description
1 polymer ?
#
loop_
_entity_poly.entity_id
_entity_poly.type
_entity_poly.pdbx_seq_one_letter_code
_entity_poly.pdbx_strand_id
1 'polypeptide(L)'
;MRHSEPLGCFPTGRHYPGIAHLLRIVAAGLADEFTSDHRVDGLRMVSIDTETTGRDPTVDRIVEIACVTWDGQGIVSRKSWLVNPERPIPQEAFEVHGISDDHVKDKPTFRQIVDEVLAEMEGCIPLAYNAEYDRKVLHSELARLTEPCARKPAAVRKNVEWIDPLVWARELHKHEKSKALTEVSQRLGIAIEQAHRAEHDAEAALRVFVAFAGDTRVPKTYGALLQEQRRLARIFDDEARIWRSRMPEARA
;
A
#
# COMPACT_ATOMS: atom_id res chain seq x y z
N MET A 1 5.19 -33.62 42.71
CA MET A 1 6.08 -33.27 41.58
C MET A 1 5.58 -34.02 40.35
N ARG A 2 4.90 -33.36 39.42
CA ARG A 2 4.50 -33.97 38.15
C ARG A 2 5.36 -33.31 37.07
N HIS A 3 6.18 -34.14 36.44
CA HIS A 3 7.02 -33.73 35.32
C HIS A 3 6.13 -33.38 34.14
N SER A 4 6.25 -32.17 33.62
CA SER A 4 5.72 -31.74 32.32
C SER A 4 6.58 -32.34 31.23
N GLU A 5 6.03 -33.26 30.44
CA GLU A 5 6.65 -33.73 29.20
C GLU A 5 6.68 -32.60 28.17
N PRO A 6 7.76 -32.43 27.40
CA PRO A 6 7.79 -31.48 26.32
C PRO A 6 6.95 -32.00 25.15
N LEU A 7 6.14 -31.11 24.56
CA LEU A 7 5.35 -31.34 23.36
C LEU A 7 6.21 -31.97 22.26
N GLY A 8 5.75 -33.13 21.79
CA GLY A 8 6.44 -34.03 20.91
C GLY A 8 6.94 -33.39 19.63
N CYS A 9 8.17 -33.70 19.32
CA CYS A 9 8.82 -33.49 18.03
C CYS A 9 7.97 -34.13 16.92
N PHE A 10 7.51 -33.35 15.95
CA PHE A 10 6.83 -33.88 14.78
C PHE A 10 7.79 -34.80 14.01
N PRO A 11 7.35 -35.98 13.53
CA PRO A 11 8.24 -36.92 12.86
C PRO A 11 8.77 -36.28 11.57
N THR A 12 10.07 -36.04 11.54
CA THR A 12 10.83 -35.67 10.36
C THR A 12 10.76 -36.82 9.37
N GLY A 13 10.08 -36.64 8.22
CA GLY A 13 10.22 -37.61 7.14
C GLY A 13 9.02 -37.86 6.23
N ARG A 14 7.85 -37.32 6.45
CA ARG A 14 6.76 -37.42 5.46
C ARG A 14 6.58 -36.08 4.74
N HIS A 15 7.05 -36.00 3.51
CA HIS A 15 6.71 -34.93 2.59
C HIS A 15 5.19 -35.00 2.34
N TYR A 16 4.46 -34.04 2.86
CA TYR A 16 3.06 -33.79 2.50
C TYR A 16 3.02 -32.63 1.48
N PRO A 17 3.10 -32.90 0.17
CA PRO A 17 3.15 -31.83 -0.84
C PRO A 17 1.92 -30.91 -0.78
N GLY A 18 0.76 -31.42 -0.37
CA GLY A 18 -0.44 -30.64 -0.17
C GLY A 18 -0.36 -29.64 0.98
N ILE A 19 0.22 -30.02 2.13
CA ILE A 19 0.41 -29.12 3.28
C ILE A 19 1.44 -28.03 2.95
N ALA A 20 2.56 -28.39 2.32
CA ALA A 20 3.56 -27.42 1.88
C ALA A 20 2.99 -26.42 0.86
N HIS A 21 2.09 -26.88 -0.02
CA HIS A 21 1.39 -26.01 -0.98
C HIS A 21 0.42 -25.06 -0.26
N LEU A 22 -0.39 -25.55 0.67
CA LEU A 22 -1.29 -24.74 1.48
C LEU A 22 -0.54 -23.69 2.30
N LEU A 23 0.56 -24.05 2.94
CA LEU A 23 1.39 -23.11 3.70
C LEU A 23 1.97 -22.01 2.82
N ARG A 24 2.40 -22.35 1.58
CA ARG A 24 2.87 -21.34 0.61
C ARG A 24 1.75 -20.38 0.19
N ILE A 25 0.51 -20.87 0.02
CA ILE A 25 -0.64 -20.01 -0.32
C ILE A 25 -0.96 -19.07 0.85
N VAL A 26 -0.95 -19.58 2.08
CA VAL A 26 -1.23 -18.79 3.28
C VAL A 26 -0.15 -17.75 3.54
N ALA A 27 1.12 -18.09 3.30
CA ALA A 27 2.24 -17.17 3.50
C ALA A 27 2.51 -16.24 2.31
N ALA A 28 1.86 -16.45 1.16
CA ALA A 28 2.09 -15.63 -0.01
C ALA A 28 1.70 -14.16 0.27
N GLY A 29 2.58 -13.23 -0.08
CA GLY A 29 2.34 -11.79 0.06
C GLY A 29 2.58 -11.22 1.46
N LEU A 30 2.89 -12.04 2.46
CA LEU A 30 3.21 -11.55 3.81
C LEU A 30 4.59 -10.90 3.85
N ALA A 31 4.71 -9.86 4.66
CA ALA A 31 6.01 -9.34 5.07
C ALA A 31 6.63 -10.31 6.10
N ASP A 32 7.91 -10.64 5.92
CA ASP A 32 8.59 -11.68 6.72
C ASP A 32 8.70 -11.33 8.21
N GLU A 33 8.55 -10.05 8.55
CA GLU A 33 8.57 -9.52 9.91
C GLU A 33 7.30 -9.88 10.71
N PHE A 34 6.25 -10.36 10.04
CA PHE A 34 4.96 -10.65 10.64
C PHE A 34 4.48 -12.06 10.29
N THR A 35 3.86 -12.72 11.24
CA THR A 35 3.22 -14.02 11.01
C THR A 35 1.79 -13.85 10.51
N SER A 36 1.22 -14.89 9.89
CA SER A 36 -0.14 -14.85 9.34
C SER A 36 -1.24 -14.65 10.39
N ASP A 37 -0.97 -14.97 11.63
CA ASP A 37 -1.89 -14.86 12.77
C ASP A 37 -1.77 -13.55 13.55
N HIS A 38 -0.80 -12.67 13.18
CA HIS A 38 -0.74 -11.32 13.74
C HIS A 38 -2.10 -10.63 13.60
N ARG A 39 -2.56 -10.03 14.68
CA ARG A 39 -3.83 -9.30 14.69
C ARG A 39 -3.68 -7.99 13.91
N VAL A 40 -4.70 -7.71 13.08
CA VAL A 40 -4.72 -6.51 12.22
C VAL A 40 -4.68 -5.22 13.03
N ASP A 41 -5.33 -5.18 14.19
CA ASP A 41 -5.36 -4.02 15.09
C ASP A 41 -4.02 -3.71 15.78
N GLY A 42 -3.09 -4.68 15.82
CA GLY A 42 -1.73 -4.51 16.35
C GLY A 42 -0.63 -4.39 15.29
N LEU A 43 -0.97 -4.33 14.00
CA LEU A 43 0.03 -4.25 12.95
C LEU A 43 0.75 -2.89 12.94
N ARG A 44 2.07 -2.94 12.82
CA ARG A 44 2.85 -1.77 12.45
C ARG A 44 2.77 -1.57 10.94
N MET A 45 2.28 -0.42 10.51
CA MET A 45 2.03 -0.12 9.09
C MET A 45 2.68 1.19 8.70
N VAL A 46 3.05 1.32 7.43
CA VAL A 46 3.41 2.59 6.80
C VAL A 46 2.48 2.84 5.62
N SER A 47 1.74 3.93 5.70
CA SER A 47 0.95 4.42 4.57
C SER A 47 1.85 5.28 3.70
N ILE A 48 1.82 4.99 2.39
CA ILE A 48 2.66 5.64 1.39
C ILE A 48 1.72 6.27 0.37
N ASP A 49 2.00 7.50 -0.01
CA ASP A 49 1.32 8.19 -1.09
C ASP A 49 2.34 8.97 -1.91
N THR A 50 2.11 9.08 -3.22
CA THR A 50 3.04 9.72 -4.16
C THR A 50 2.33 10.66 -5.10
N GLU A 51 2.83 11.92 -5.20
CA GLU A 51 2.50 12.80 -6.31
C GLU A 51 3.55 12.66 -7.41
N THR A 52 3.12 12.70 -8.66
CA THR A 52 3.96 12.34 -9.80
C THR A 52 3.79 13.31 -10.97
N THR A 53 4.74 13.28 -11.92
CA THR A 53 4.67 14.09 -13.15
C THR A 53 3.57 13.64 -14.11
N GLY A 54 2.82 12.58 -13.82
CA GLY A 54 1.74 12.08 -14.67
C GLY A 54 1.17 10.74 -14.15
N ARG A 55 0.45 10.02 -14.99
CA ARG A 55 -0.34 8.84 -14.60
C ARG A 55 0.27 7.50 -14.96
N ASP A 56 1.41 7.48 -15.67
CA ASP A 56 2.10 6.25 -16.03
C ASP A 56 3.20 5.94 -15.01
N PRO A 57 2.98 4.98 -14.10
CA PRO A 57 3.94 4.68 -13.02
C PRO A 57 5.28 4.14 -13.54
N THR A 58 5.39 3.78 -14.82
CA THR A 58 6.63 3.27 -15.41
C THR A 58 7.48 4.38 -16.05
N VAL A 59 6.86 5.49 -16.41
CA VAL A 59 7.49 6.62 -17.14
C VAL A 59 7.61 7.85 -16.26
N ASP A 60 6.57 8.13 -15.47
CA ASP A 60 6.49 9.33 -14.65
C ASP A 60 7.42 9.26 -13.44
N ARG A 61 7.70 10.44 -12.88
CA ARG A 61 8.67 10.64 -11.80
C ARG A 61 7.95 11.15 -10.56
N ILE A 62 8.43 10.80 -9.40
CA ILE A 62 7.95 11.32 -8.12
C ILE A 62 8.29 12.81 -8.01
N VAL A 63 7.31 13.63 -7.60
CA VAL A 63 7.47 15.05 -7.20
C VAL A 63 7.24 15.26 -5.72
N GLU A 64 6.45 14.41 -5.07
CA GLU A 64 6.32 14.31 -3.62
C GLU A 64 6.13 12.85 -3.22
N ILE A 65 6.71 12.42 -2.11
CA ILE A 65 6.44 11.13 -1.49
C ILE A 65 6.24 11.32 0.00
N ALA A 66 5.23 10.68 0.57
CA ALA A 66 4.97 10.71 2.00
C ALA A 66 4.92 9.31 2.60
N CYS A 67 5.34 9.24 3.86
CA CYS A 67 5.25 8.07 4.72
C CYS A 67 4.58 8.46 6.04
N VAL A 68 3.44 7.83 6.34
CA VAL A 68 2.75 7.98 7.64
C VAL A 68 2.75 6.65 8.35
N THR A 69 3.42 6.59 9.50
CA THR A 69 3.66 5.35 10.23
C THR A 69 2.70 5.18 11.40
N TRP A 70 2.10 4.00 11.48
CA TRP A 70 1.21 3.53 12.55
C TRP A 70 1.90 2.40 13.33
N ASP A 71 1.83 2.43 14.66
CA ASP A 71 2.47 1.42 15.53
C ASP A 71 1.51 0.35 16.10
N GLY A 72 0.27 0.35 15.67
CA GLY A 72 -0.81 -0.49 16.20
C GLY A 72 -1.73 0.25 17.19
N GLN A 73 -1.34 1.44 17.68
CA GLN A 73 -2.11 2.23 18.64
C GLN A 73 -2.38 3.65 18.12
N GLY A 74 -1.43 4.21 17.36
CA GLY A 74 -1.52 5.59 16.86
C GLY A 74 -0.53 5.88 15.75
N ILE A 75 -0.65 7.07 15.17
CA ILE A 75 0.34 7.60 14.24
C ILE A 75 1.54 8.08 15.02
N VAL A 76 2.72 7.54 14.71
CA VAL A 76 3.99 7.81 15.40
C VAL A 76 4.98 8.61 14.55
N SER A 77 4.79 8.66 13.24
CA SER A 77 5.61 9.45 12.32
C SER A 77 4.78 9.94 11.14
N ARG A 78 5.09 11.16 10.70
CA ARG A 78 4.66 11.75 9.43
C ARG A 78 5.87 12.36 8.79
N LYS A 79 6.19 11.95 7.58
CA LYS A 79 7.29 12.51 6.79
C LYS A 79 6.87 12.65 5.34
N SER A 80 7.20 13.77 4.76
CA SER A 80 7.02 14.06 3.35
C SER A 80 8.28 14.68 2.78
N TRP A 81 8.59 14.35 1.52
CA TRP A 81 9.72 14.86 0.77
C TRP A 81 9.24 15.39 -0.58
N LEU A 82 9.44 16.68 -0.82
CA LEU A 82 9.40 17.22 -2.17
C LEU A 82 10.65 16.76 -2.92
N VAL A 83 10.46 16.29 -4.14
CA VAL A 83 11.50 15.65 -4.95
C VAL A 83 11.65 16.38 -6.27
N ASN A 84 12.88 16.69 -6.65
CA ASN A 84 13.18 17.15 -8.00
C ASN A 84 13.05 15.96 -8.97
N PRO A 85 12.06 15.98 -9.88
CA PRO A 85 11.81 14.86 -10.80
C PRO A 85 12.81 14.80 -11.96
N GLU A 86 13.75 15.76 -12.06
CA GLU A 86 14.73 15.89 -13.14
C GLU A 86 14.09 16.00 -14.55
N ARG A 87 12.85 16.46 -14.60
CA ARG A 87 12.06 16.71 -15.81
C ARG A 87 10.96 17.73 -15.53
N PRO A 88 10.43 18.44 -16.54
CA PRO A 88 9.31 19.35 -16.34
C PRO A 88 8.06 18.64 -15.81
N ILE A 89 7.32 19.34 -14.97
CA ILE A 89 6.01 18.92 -14.47
C ILE A 89 4.94 19.38 -15.45
N PRO A 90 4.20 18.46 -16.11
CA PRO A 90 3.12 18.83 -17.02
C PRO A 90 2.00 19.61 -16.30
N GLN A 91 1.33 20.50 -17.06
CA GLN A 91 0.25 21.33 -16.52
C GLN A 91 -0.88 20.48 -15.89
N GLU A 92 -1.20 19.35 -16.51
CA GLU A 92 -2.25 18.44 -16.02
C GLU A 92 -1.90 17.84 -14.64
N ALA A 93 -0.62 17.59 -14.37
CA ALA A 93 -0.16 17.12 -13.07
C ALA A 93 -0.20 18.24 -12.03
N PHE A 94 0.29 19.44 -12.40
CA PHE A 94 0.21 20.63 -11.56
C PHE A 94 -1.22 20.96 -11.14
N GLU A 95 -2.20 20.85 -12.05
CA GLU A 95 -3.61 21.10 -11.76
C GLU A 95 -4.20 20.13 -10.71
N VAL A 96 -3.60 18.95 -10.54
CA VAL A 96 -4.03 17.97 -9.54
C VAL A 96 -3.41 18.26 -8.18
N HIS A 97 -2.08 18.34 -8.07
CA HIS A 97 -1.38 18.40 -6.78
C HIS A 97 -0.80 19.79 -6.44
N GLY A 98 -0.82 20.75 -7.37
CA GLY A 98 -0.38 22.13 -7.14
C GLY A 98 1.14 22.31 -6.96
N ILE A 99 1.95 21.29 -7.29
CA ILE A 99 3.41 21.34 -7.18
C ILE A 99 3.97 21.75 -8.54
N SER A 100 4.62 22.92 -8.62
CA SER A 100 5.25 23.44 -9.83
C SER A 100 6.74 23.11 -9.89
N ASP A 101 7.35 23.29 -11.06
CA ASP A 101 8.81 23.19 -11.24
C ASP A 101 9.57 24.08 -10.26
N ASP A 102 9.07 25.29 -9.97
CA ASP A 102 9.70 26.20 -9.01
C ASP A 102 9.70 25.64 -7.56
N HIS A 103 8.72 24.84 -7.19
CA HIS A 103 8.68 24.20 -5.87
C HIS A 103 9.73 23.11 -5.69
N VAL A 104 10.16 22.47 -6.78
CA VAL A 104 11.02 21.26 -6.73
C VAL A 104 12.42 21.45 -7.34
N LYS A 105 12.69 22.54 -8.05
CA LYS A 105 13.98 22.74 -8.75
C LYS A 105 15.21 22.66 -7.83
N ASP A 106 15.08 23.15 -6.59
CA ASP A 106 16.16 23.16 -5.58
C ASP A 106 16.00 22.03 -4.55
N LYS A 107 15.07 21.07 -4.78
CA LYS A 107 14.86 19.93 -3.89
C LYS A 107 15.79 18.77 -4.29
N PRO A 108 16.04 17.86 -3.35
CA PRO A 108 16.82 16.67 -3.65
C PRO A 108 16.12 15.80 -4.69
N THR A 109 16.90 15.08 -5.50
CA THR A 109 16.37 14.02 -6.36
C THR A 109 15.98 12.80 -5.54
N PHE A 110 15.16 11.88 -6.10
CA PHE A 110 14.79 10.65 -5.41
C PHE A 110 16.02 9.83 -4.96
N ARG A 111 17.06 9.78 -5.80
CA ARG A 111 18.34 9.14 -5.46
C ARG A 111 18.94 9.66 -4.16
N GLN A 112 18.83 10.96 -3.89
CA GLN A 112 19.44 11.60 -2.73
C GLN A 112 18.69 11.33 -1.42
N ILE A 113 17.38 11.05 -1.51
CA ILE A 113 16.53 10.82 -0.32
C ILE A 113 16.13 9.37 -0.11
N VAL A 114 16.41 8.48 -1.06
CA VAL A 114 15.90 7.10 -1.05
C VAL A 114 16.21 6.35 0.24
N ASP A 115 17.41 6.53 0.82
CA ASP A 115 17.79 5.85 2.06
C ASP A 115 16.98 6.35 3.27
N GLU A 116 16.62 7.64 3.30
CA GLU A 116 15.74 8.20 4.33
C GLU A 116 14.31 7.68 4.17
N VAL A 117 13.80 7.69 2.94
CA VAL A 117 12.46 7.18 2.61
C VAL A 117 12.34 5.70 2.98
N LEU A 118 13.31 4.87 2.60
CA LEU A 118 13.31 3.44 2.92
C LEU A 118 13.48 3.17 4.42
N ALA A 119 14.18 4.05 5.16
CA ALA A 119 14.31 3.94 6.61
C ALA A 119 12.96 4.08 7.32
N GLU A 120 12.07 4.99 6.85
CA GLU A 120 10.72 5.14 7.42
C GLU A 120 9.83 3.92 7.18
N MET A 121 10.12 3.13 6.17
CA MET A 121 9.35 1.93 5.82
C MET A 121 9.81 0.67 6.55
N GLU A 122 10.95 0.71 7.26
CA GLU A 122 11.51 -0.50 7.90
C GLU A 122 10.62 -1.03 9.03
N GLY A 123 10.45 -2.37 9.04
CA GLY A 123 9.65 -3.06 10.04
C GLY A 123 8.15 -2.75 9.97
N CYS A 124 7.67 -2.19 8.85
CA CYS A 124 6.28 -1.85 8.64
C CYS A 124 5.67 -2.64 7.49
N ILE A 125 4.38 -2.95 7.59
CA ILE A 125 3.57 -3.44 6.47
C ILE A 125 3.18 -2.23 5.62
N PRO A 126 3.44 -2.26 4.30
CA PRO A 126 3.08 -1.16 3.41
C PRO A 126 1.57 -1.10 3.15
N LEU A 127 1.06 0.12 3.06
CA LEU A 127 -0.32 0.45 2.76
C LEU A 127 -0.36 1.65 1.80
N ALA A 128 -1.32 1.65 0.87
CA ALA A 128 -1.66 2.82 0.07
C ALA A 128 -3.09 2.72 -0.45
N TYR A 129 -3.74 3.85 -0.71
CA TYR A 129 -5.06 3.86 -1.33
C TYR A 129 -4.92 3.72 -2.84
N ASN A 130 -5.39 2.62 -3.43
CA ASN A 130 -5.06 2.19 -4.79
C ASN A 130 -3.58 1.79 -4.92
N ALA A 131 -3.16 0.92 -4.01
CA ALA A 131 -1.77 0.56 -3.71
C ALA A 131 -0.93 0.12 -4.91
N GLU A 132 -1.54 -0.41 -5.96
CA GLU A 132 -0.84 -0.85 -7.17
C GLU A 132 -0.12 0.30 -7.87
N TYR A 133 -0.68 1.52 -7.84
CA TYR A 133 -0.07 2.71 -8.43
C TYR A 133 1.20 3.11 -7.70
N ASP A 134 1.11 3.42 -6.40
CA ASP A 134 2.26 3.88 -5.59
C ASP A 134 3.36 2.84 -5.53
N ARG A 135 2.99 1.56 -5.41
CA ARG A 135 3.92 0.45 -5.46
C ARG A 135 4.70 0.43 -6.78
N LYS A 136 4.04 0.61 -7.93
CA LYS A 136 4.70 0.64 -9.24
C LYS A 136 5.59 1.86 -9.38
N VAL A 137 5.13 3.03 -8.97
CA VAL A 137 5.91 4.27 -8.98
C VAL A 137 7.20 4.08 -8.17
N LEU A 138 7.10 3.62 -6.92
CA LEU A 138 8.25 3.37 -6.05
C LEU A 138 9.23 2.36 -6.68
N HIS A 139 8.73 1.24 -7.20
CA HIS A 139 9.57 0.24 -7.86
C HIS A 139 10.26 0.77 -9.13
N SER A 140 9.59 1.64 -9.88
CA SER A 140 10.17 2.26 -11.08
C SER A 140 11.28 3.25 -10.72
N GLU A 141 11.10 4.06 -9.67
CA GLU A 141 12.17 4.94 -9.19
C GLU A 141 13.38 4.14 -8.69
N LEU A 142 13.15 3.07 -7.93
CA LEU A 142 14.23 2.19 -7.48
C LEU A 142 14.96 1.50 -8.63
N ALA A 143 14.24 1.13 -9.69
CA ALA A 143 14.86 0.51 -10.87
C ALA A 143 15.73 1.46 -11.69
N ARG A 144 15.55 2.79 -11.53
CA ARG A 144 16.37 3.83 -12.18
C ARG A 144 17.68 4.11 -11.43
N LEU A 145 17.81 3.62 -10.20
CA LEU A 145 19.04 3.79 -9.43
C LEU A 145 20.18 2.95 -10.03
N THR A 146 21.37 3.53 -10.12
CA THR A 146 22.55 2.85 -10.64
C THR A 146 23.09 1.78 -9.69
N GLU A 147 22.88 1.98 -8.38
CA GLU A 147 23.28 1.05 -7.35
C GLU A 147 22.07 0.58 -6.54
N PRO A 148 22.01 -0.69 -6.16
CA PRO A 148 20.92 -1.20 -5.35
C PRO A 148 20.97 -0.61 -3.94
N CYS A 149 19.80 -0.24 -3.41
CA CYS A 149 19.68 0.18 -2.02
C CYS A 149 20.06 -0.95 -1.05
N ALA A 150 20.79 -0.60 0.00
CA ALA A 150 21.14 -1.54 1.06
C ALA A 150 19.90 -1.98 1.87
N ARG A 151 18.95 -1.04 2.11
CA ARG A 151 17.69 -1.30 2.79
C ARG A 151 16.68 -1.94 1.87
N LYS A 152 15.98 -2.98 2.38
CA LYS A 152 14.91 -3.69 1.65
C LYS A 152 13.68 -3.89 2.53
N PRO A 153 13.02 -2.81 2.97
CA PRO A 153 11.78 -2.93 3.72
C PRO A 153 10.71 -3.69 2.93
N ALA A 154 9.66 -4.11 3.61
CA ALA A 154 8.55 -4.85 3.01
C ALA A 154 8.00 -4.17 1.74
N ALA A 155 7.90 -2.85 1.75
CA ALA A 155 7.38 -2.05 0.64
C ALA A 155 8.09 -2.24 -0.70
N VAL A 156 9.40 -2.54 -0.69
CA VAL A 156 10.20 -2.70 -1.91
C VAL A 156 10.43 -4.15 -2.30
N ARG A 157 9.93 -5.11 -1.52
CA ARG A 157 10.02 -6.53 -1.84
C ARG A 157 8.90 -6.94 -2.78
N LYS A 158 9.25 -7.51 -3.94
CA LYS A 158 8.29 -7.87 -4.99
C LYS A 158 7.25 -8.91 -4.56
N ASN A 159 7.61 -9.77 -3.59
CA ASN A 159 6.76 -10.82 -3.07
C ASN A 159 5.84 -10.35 -1.93
N VAL A 160 5.96 -9.12 -1.45
CA VAL A 160 5.10 -8.56 -0.40
C VAL A 160 3.92 -7.82 -1.04
N GLU A 161 2.74 -8.10 -0.52
CA GLU A 161 1.51 -7.43 -0.93
C GLU A 161 1.24 -6.23 -0.02
N TRP A 162 0.86 -5.12 -0.62
CA TRP A 162 0.47 -3.93 0.12
C TRP A 162 -1.00 -4.03 0.54
N ILE A 163 -1.32 -3.51 1.71
CA ILE A 163 -2.70 -3.32 2.11
C ILE A 163 -3.31 -2.20 1.26
N ASP A 164 -4.49 -2.46 0.68
CA ASP A 164 -5.19 -1.49 -0.17
C ASP A 164 -6.59 -1.18 0.38
N PRO A 165 -6.77 -0.03 1.06
CA PRO A 165 -8.08 0.38 1.56
C PRO A 165 -9.13 0.59 0.46
N LEU A 166 -8.75 0.86 -0.80
CA LEU A 166 -9.71 0.97 -1.91
C LEU A 166 -10.44 -0.35 -2.18
N VAL A 167 -9.74 -1.48 -2.08
CA VAL A 167 -10.36 -2.81 -2.24
C VAL A 167 -11.45 -3.00 -1.18
N TRP A 168 -11.15 -2.64 0.06
CA TRP A 168 -12.11 -2.70 1.16
C TRP A 168 -13.25 -1.69 1.03
N ALA A 169 -12.98 -0.47 0.54
CA ALA A 169 -14.01 0.52 0.25
C ALA A 169 -15.01 0.03 -0.80
N ARG A 170 -14.53 -0.70 -1.83
CA ARG A 170 -15.40 -1.30 -2.85
C ARG A 170 -16.35 -2.34 -2.27
N GLU A 171 -15.90 -3.15 -1.32
CA GLU A 171 -16.73 -4.16 -0.66
C GLU A 171 -17.65 -3.54 0.41
N LEU A 172 -17.09 -2.77 1.34
CA LEU A 172 -17.83 -2.27 2.49
C LEU A 172 -18.85 -1.20 2.12
N HIS A 173 -18.54 -0.40 1.11
CA HIS A 173 -19.37 0.68 0.60
C HIS A 173 -19.88 0.40 -0.82
N LYS A 174 -20.13 -0.85 -1.17
CA LYS A 174 -20.47 -1.28 -2.54
C LYS A 174 -21.66 -0.54 -3.17
N HIS A 175 -22.61 -0.08 -2.39
CA HIS A 175 -23.78 0.67 -2.86
C HIS A 175 -23.51 2.16 -3.12
N GLU A 176 -22.37 2.68 -2.67
CA GLU A 176 -21.98 4.06 -2.87
C GLU A 176 -21.45 4.27 -4.30
N LYS A 177 -21.73 5.45 -4.89
CA LYS A 177 -21.29 5.77 -6.25
C LYS A 177 -19.77 5.94 -6.35
N SER A 178 -19.21 6.70 -5.40
CA SER A 178 -17.78 7.01 -5.38
C SER A 178 -17.04 6.24 -4.30
N LYS A 179 -15.85 5.78 -4.64
CA LYS A 179 -14.86 5.17 -3.75
C LYS A 179 -13.58 6.02 -3.69
N ALA A 180 -13.65 7.29 -4.15
CA ALA A 180 -12.53 8.21 -4.00
C ALA A 180 -12.19 8.39 -2.51
N LEU A 181 -10.91 8.55 -2.19
CA LEU A 181 -10.42 8.66 -0.82
C LEU A 181 -11.14 9.76 -0.04
N THR A 182 -11.32 10.93 -0.66
CA THR A 182 -12.03 12.08 -0.08
C THR A 182 -13.47 11.74 0.31
N GLU A 183 -14.21 11.06 -0.56
CA GLU A 183 -15.59 10.65 -0.34
C GLU A 183 -15.73 9.58 0.75
N VAL A 184 -14.79 8.62 0.76
CA VAL A 184 -14.75 7.57 1.78
C VAL A 184 -14.39 8.17 3.14
N SER A 185 -13.40 9.05 3.19
CA SER A 185 -12.98 9.75 4.40
C SER A 185 -14.12 10.58 4.98
N GLN A 186 -14.83 11.34 4.15
CA GLN A 186 -15.98 12.14 4.58
C GLN A 186 -17.06 11.26 5.22
N ARG A 187 -17.41 10.11 4.61
CA ARG A 187 -18.41 9.19 5.17
C ARG A 187 -18.00 8.58 6.50
N LEU A 188 -16.71 8.42 6.72
CA LEU A 188 -16.14 7.89 7.97
C LEU A 188 -15.85 8.99 9.01
N GLY A 189 -16.14 10.27 8.70
CA GLY A 189 -15.85 11.40 9.59
C GLY A 189 -14.36 11.70 9.73
N ILE A 190 -13.54 11.28 8.76
CA ILE A 190 -12.09 11.52 8.71
C ILE A 190 -11.86 12.83 7.96
N ALA A 191 -11.30 13.83 8.65
CA ALA A 191 -10.94 15.10 8.02
C ALA A 191 -9.68 14.94 7.18
N ILE A 192 -9.68 15.50 5.97
CA ILE A 192 -8.50 15.70 5.13
C ILE A 192 -8.26 17.20 5.05
N GLU A 193 -7.15 17.67 5.59
CA GLU A 193 -6.88 19.12 5.65
C GLU A 193 -6.62 19.71 4.27
N GLN A 194 -5.85 18.99 3.46
CA GLN A 194 -5.54 19.39 2.09
C GLN A 194 -5.39 18.14 1.21
N ALA A 195 -6.43 17.84 0.41
CA ALA A 195 -6.38 16.76 -0.57
C ALA A 195 -5.31 17.05 -1.65
N HIS A 196 -4.77 15.99 -2.24
CA HIS A 196 -3.68 16.04 -3.22
C HIS A 196 -2.37 16.63 -2.67
N ARG A 197 -2.11 16.35 -1.41
CA ARG A 197 -0.81 16.45 -0.77
C ARG A 197 -0.51 15.10 -0.16
N ALA A 198 0.62 14.52 -0.58
CA ALA A 198 0.95 13.13 -0.29
C ALA A 198 0.85 12.78 1.22
N GLU A 199 1.25 13.68 2.13
CA GLU A 199 1.16 13.42 3.58
C GLU A 199 -0.29 13.30 4.07
N HIS A 200 -1.18 14.18 3.60
CA HIS A 200 -2.58 14.17 4.03
C HIS A 200 -3.34 12.98 3.44
N ASP A 201 -3.05 12.61 2.19
CA ASP A 201 -3.68 11.47 1.53
C ASP A 201 -3.16 10.14 2.11
N ALA A 202 -1.86 10.03 2.43
CA ALA A 202 -1.31 8.89 3.16
C ALA A 202 -1.93 8.73 4.55
N GLU A 203 -2.09 9.82 5.31
CA GLU A 203 -2.77 9.77 6.61
C GLU A 203 -4.24 9.37 6.48
N ALA A 204 -4.94 9.94 5.53
CA ALA A 204 -6.34 9.61 5.28
C ALA A 204 -6.52 8.13 4.90
N ALA A 205 -5.68 7.60 4.00
CA ALA A 205 -5.67 6.19 3.61
C ALA A 205 -5.47 5.26 4.82
N LEU A 206 -4.51 5.59 5.68
CA LEU A 206 -4.25 4.87 6.91
C LEU A 206 -5.47 4.88 7.85
N ARG A 207 -6.04 6.05 8.12
CA ARG A 207 -7.21 6.20 9.00
C ARG A 207 -8.44 5.48 8.44
N VAL A 208 -8.65 5.52 7.13
CA VAL A 208 -9.70 4.75 6.45
C VAL A 208 -9.52 3.25 6.69
N PHE A 209 -8.29 2.73 6.52
CA PHE A 209 -8.03 1.32 6.79
C PHE A 209 -8.27 0.96 8.25
N VAL A 210 -7.79 1.76 9.20
CA VAL A 210 -8.01 1.53 10.64
C VAL A 210 -9.51 1.49 10.97
N ALA A 211 -10.30 2.39 10.39
CA ALA A 211 -11.76 2.37 10.55
C ALA A 211 -12.37 1.07 9.97
N PHE A 212 -11.94 0.65 8.78
CA PHE A 212 -12.40 -0.60 8.16
C PHE A 212 -12.00 -1.84 8.94
N ALA A 213 -10.81 -1.85 9.54
CA ALA A 213 -10.35 -2.95 10.38
C ALA A 213 -11.27 -3.22 11.59
N GLY A 214 -12.05 -2.24 12.02
CA GLY A 214 -13.11 -2.38 13.02
C GLY A 214 -14.35 -3.13 12.53
N ASP A 215 -14.66 -3.13 11.24
CA ASP A 215 -15.85 -3.81 10.66
C ASP A 215 -15.72 -5.34 10.79
N THR A 216 -16.82 -6.01 11.13
CA THR A 216 -16.87 -7.47 11.33
C THR A 216 -16.63 -8.27 10.04
N ARG A 217 -16.85 -7.68 8.88
CA ARG A 217 -16.60 -8.27 7.56
C ARG A 217 -15.11 -8.30 7.19
N VAL A 218 -14.28 -7.51 7.86
CA VAL A 218 -12.83 -7.48 7.63
C VAL A 218 -12.15 -8.51 8.52
N PRO A 219 -11.36 -9.43 7.95
CA PRO A 219 -10.63 -10.44 8.71
C PRO A 219 -9.70 -9.81 9.76
N LYS A 220 -9.57 -10.46 10.92
CA LYS A 220 -8.85 -9.91 12.08
C LYS A 220 -7.40 -10.37 12.19
N THR A 221 -6.92 -11.19 11.24
CA THR A 221 -5.52 -11.63 11.17
C THR A 221 -4.90 -11.23 9.83
N TYR A 222 -3.61 -10.94 9.82
CA TYR A 222 -2.88 -10.43 8.67
C TYR A 222 -2.97 -11.37 7.46
N GLY A 223 -2.77 -12.67 7.67
CA GLY A 223 -2.87 -13.65 6.60
C GLY A 223 -4.26 -13.73 5.98
N ALA A 224 -5.32 -13.77 6.82
CA ALA A 224 -6.70 -13.80 6.34
C ALA A 224 -7.10 -12.49 5.65
N LEU A 225 -6.61 -11.34 6.13
CA LEU A 225 -6.81 -10.03 5.52
C LEU A 225 -6.29 -10.01 4.08
N LEU A 226 -5.03 -10.41 3.85
CA LEU A 226 -4.44 -10.41 2.50
C LEU A 226 -5.09 -11.45 1.58
N GLN A 227 -5.47 -12.63 2.10
CA GLN A 227 -6.18 -13.62 1.31
C GLN A 227 -7.52 -13.08 0.81
N GLU A 228 -8.28 -12.45 1.69
CA GLU A 228 -9.58 -11.88 1.34
C GLU A 228 -9.42 -10.67 0.42
N GLN A 229 -8.45 -9.78 0.67
CA GLN A 229 -8.14 -8.67 -0.22
C GLN A 229 -7.85 -9.14 -1.65
N ARG A 230 -7.03 -10.18 -1.81
CA ARG A 230 -6.75 -10.80 -3.13
C ARG A 230 -8.00 -11.37 -3.79
N ARG A 231 -8.86 -12.02 -3.01
CA ARG A 231 -10.12 -12.57 -3.51
C ARG A 231 -11.02 -11.44 -4.04
N LEU A 232 -11.19 -10.39 -3.26
CA LEU A 232 -12.00 -9.23 -3.62
C LEU A 232 -11.42 -8.49 -4.83
N ALA A 233 -10.13 -8.24 -4.87
CA ALA A 233 -9.46 -7.58 -5.99
C ALA A 233 -9.71 -8.33 -7.31
N ARG A 234 -9.59 -9.66 -7.31
CA ARG A 234 -9.89 -10.48 -8.50
C ARG A 234 -11.35 -10.35 -8.95
N ILE A 235 -12.30 -10.36 -8.03
CA ILE A 235 -13.72 -10.18 -8.36
C ILE A 235 -13.93 -8.83 -9.03
N PHE A 236 -13.38 -7.75 -8.46
CA PHE A 236 -13.53 -6.41 -9.02
C PHE A 236 -12.85 -6.24 -10.37
N ASP A 237 -11.72 -6.90 -10.60
CA ASP A 237 -11.04 -6.92 -11.90
C ASP A 237 -11.87 -7.67 -12.95
N ASP A 238 -12.47 -8.79 -12.57
CA ASP A 238 -13.34 -9.56 -13.46
C ASP A 238 -14.61 -8.77 -13.81
N GLU A 239 -15.26 -8.15 -12.83
CA GLU A 239 -16.42 -7.27 -13.05
C GLU A 239 -16.07 -6.09 -13.98
N ALA A 240 -14.94 -5.44 -13.75
CA ALA A 240 -14.47 -4.33 -14.59
C ALA A 240 -14.15 -4.79 -16.02
N ARG A 241 -13.64 -6.01 -16.20
CA ARG A 241 -13.37 -6.61 -17.53
C ARG A 241 -14.68 -6.91 -18.25
N ILE A 242 -15.65 -7.51 -17.55
CA ILE A 242 -16.98 -7.80 -18.12
C ILE A 242 -17.70 -6.50 -18.49
N TRP A 243 -17.62 -5.49 -17.64
CA TRP A 243 -18.24 -4.20 -17.92
C TRP A 243 -17.63 -3.54 -19.18
N ARG A 244 -16.29 -3.50 -19.27
CA ARG A 244 -15.58 -2.95 -20.46
C ARG A 244 -15.92 -3.70 -21.74
N SER A 245 -16.07 -5.03 -21.70
CA SER A 245 -16.44 -5.83 -22.88
C SER A 245 -17.87 -5.60 -23.36
N ARG A 246 -18.74 -5.03 -22.51
CA ARG A 246 -20.13 -4.71 -22.84
C ARG A 246 -20.32 -3.26 -23.30
N MET A 247 -19.33 -2.39 -23.11
CA MET A 247 -19.35 -1.04 -23.64
C MET A 247 -19.13 -1.08 -25.15
N PRO A 248 -20.01 -0.43 -25.97
CA PRO A 248 -19.73 -0.27 -27.39
C PRO A 248 -18.43 0.53 -27.52
N GLU A 249 -17.57 0.10 -28.46
CA GLU A 249 -16.40 0.88 -28.83
C GLU A 249 -16.84 2.33 -29.10
N ALA A 250 -16.36 3.28 -28.31
CA ALA A 250 -16.58 4.68 -28.57
C ALA A 250 -16.02 4.93 -29.97
N ARG A 251 -16.91 5.20 -30.93
CA ARG A 251 -16.50 5.53 -32.30
C ARG A 251 -15.52 6.68 -32.24
N ALA A 252 -14.32 6.39 -32.72
CA ALA A 252 -13.23 7.34 -32.93
C ALA A 252 -13.65 8.51 -33.84
#